data_5edb43d21f3f8f989947a5c7750d59ba
#
_entry.id   5edb43d21f3f8f989947a5c7750d59ba
#
_cell.length_a   1.000
_cell.length_b   1.000
_cell.length_c   1.000
_cell.angle_alpha   90.00
_cell.angle_beta   90.00
_cell.angle_gamma   90.00
#
_symmetry.space_group_name_H-M   'P 1'
#
loop_
_entity.id
_entity.type
_entity.pdbx_description
1 polymer ?
#
loop_
_entity_poly.entity_id
_entity_poly.type
_entity_poly.pdbx_seq_one_letter_code
_entity_poly.pdbx_strand_id
1 'polypeptide(L)'
;MRRLSALLALLLASASASALAPNDHVDNFRLFDHAGQSHELYYLSDAKAVVFMVQGNGCPIVRNALPRLQEIRDTFESQGVEFRMINANLQDNRASIAKEAEEFGIDMPILIDDTQLIGESLGLVRTGEVFVVDPKTWTVAYHGALDDRLTYENQKAEAKHHYLVDALTQMVAGDGVEVAHVDAVGCLINFPENGKRAAATHAQISYSETIAPMLQENCVTCHREGGIGPWAMTDYNMVRGFAPMIREVIRTKRMPPWHADPQHGAWANDRSLAPEQVQTLVHWVEAGAPRGDGPDPLAESTETWPEWGIGEPDLIVEITPHSFPATGVVDYQYQRVANPLDHDVWVRAVEILPGDRSALHHVIIMFGEEHPEAEEPRRRFVTKGTLGGYVPGNSTDMFPEGTGTLLPAGTSFMFQMHYTTYGKAGTDKSRFGIYFHDEKPEYRLAGTVLMNTKIKIPANTKAHTESASQVLKRDVLLYSLLPHSHFRGTASDFIAIYPNGEEEVLLSVPKYDFNWQTSYELEEPKV
;
A
#
# COMPACT_ATOMS: atom_id res chain seq x y z
N MET A 1 16.98 11.78 65.69
CA MET A 1 16.31 11.02 64.60
C MET A 1 16.34 11.88 63.36
N ARG A 2 17.35 11.65 62.49
CA ARG A 2 17.52 12.37 61.21
C ARG A 2 16.79 11.58 60.13
N ARG A 3 15.79 12.17 59.48
CA ARG A 3 15.14 11.61 58.29
C ARG A 3 16.02 11.94 57.08
N LEU A 4 16.61 10.91 56.47
CA LEU A 4 17.19 10.97 55.14
C LEU A 4 16.04 10.93 54.12
N SER A 5 15.83 12.00 53.42
CA SER A 5 14.99 12.02 52.20
C SER A 5 15.88 11.65 51.02
N ALA A 6 15.69 10.45 50.48
CA ALA A 6 16.32 10.04 49.24
C ALA A 6 15.55 10.67 48.05
N LEU A 7 16.16 11.67 47.41
CA LEU A 7 15.71 12.14 46.10
C LEU A 7 16.11 11.10 45.05
N LEU A 8 15.14 10.40 44.54
CA LEU A 8 15.29 9.54 43.35
C LEU A 8 15.25 10.45 42.11
N ALA A 9 16.41 10.83 41.59
CA ALA A 9 16.51 11.53 40.32
C ALA A 9 16.23 10.52 39.20
N LEU A 10 15.04 10.58 38.62
CA LEU A 10 14.75 9.94 37.32
C LEU A 10 15.61 10.66 36.27
N LEU A 11 16.68 10.05 35.86
CA LEU A 11 17.39 10.37 34.62
C LEU A 11 16.47 9.95 33.44
N LEU A 12 15.68 10.87 32.94
CA LEU A 12 15.10 10.79 31.60
C LEU A 12 16.27 10.89 30.60
N ALA A 13 16.74 9.76 30.15
CA ALA A 13 17.63 9.69 28.99
C ALA A 13 16.84 10.19 27.77
N SER A 14 17.04 11.45 27.42
CA SER A 14 16.62 12.00 26.16
C SER A 14 17.41 11.26 25.08
N ALA A 15 16.79 10.32 24.37
CA ALA A 15 17.34 9.77 23.15
C ALA A 15 17.39 10.91 22.12
N SER A 16 18.55 11.52 21.96
CA SER A 16 18.82 12.29 20.75
C SER A 16 18.79 11.28 19.61
N ALA A 17 18.04 11.52 18.55
CA ALA A 17 18.14 10.73 17.35
C ALA A 17 19.59 10.86 16.85
N SER A 18 20.37 9.82 17.06
CA SER A 18 21.69 9.63 16.48
C SER A 18 21.51 8.69 15.30
N ALA A 19 22.34 8.85 14.27
CA ALA A 19 22.39 7.87 13.20
C ALA A 19 22.42 6.45 13.77
N LEU A 20 21.72 5.52 13.11
CA LEU A 20 21.79 4.11 13.50
C LEU A 20 23.26 3.67 13.53
N ALA A 21 23.67 3.17 14.67
CA ALA A 21 25.01 2.61 14.83
C ALA A 21 25.10 1.23 14.18
N PRO A 22 26.29 0.74 13.87
CA PRO A 22 26.49 -0.64 13.49
C PRO A 22 25.84 -1.59 14.51
N ASN A 23 25.13 -2.60 13.99
CA ASN A 23 24.28 -3.57 14.68
C ASN A 23 22.92 -3.04 15.18
N ASP A 24 22.57 -1.78 15.00
CA ASP A 24 21.21 -1.33 15.25
C ASP A 24 20.24 -1.91 14.23
N HIS A 25 19.03 -2.20 14.68
CA HIS A 25 18.00 -2.81 13.85
C HIS A 25 17.36 -1.79 12.92
N VAL A 26 17.12 -2.20 11.67
CA VAL A 26 16.40 -1.43 10.65
C VAL A 26 15.01 -2.02 10.48
N ASP A 27 14.01 -1.26 10.89
CA ASP A 27 12.60 -1.63 10.74
C ASP A 27 12.20 -1.67 9.26
N ASN A 28 11.24 -2.53 8.93
CA ASN A 28 10.69 -2.60 7.58
C ASN A 28 10.02 -1.28 7.18
N PHE A 29 10.17 -0.93 5.90
CA PHE A 29 9.50 0.21 5.28
C PHE A 29 9.23 -0.05 3.81
N ARG A 30 8.32 0.73 3.24
CA ARG A 30 8.02 0.73 1.81
C ARG A 30 7.96 2.15 1.28
N LEU A 31 8.72 2.42 0.22
CA LEU A 31 8.75 3.71 -0.48
C LEU A 31 8.56 3.50 -1.98
N PHE A 32 8.07 4.53 -2.65
CA PHE A 32 8.14 4.63 -4.10
C PHE A 32 9.48 5.20 -4.53
N ASP A 33 9.98 4.80 -5.69
CA ASP A 33 11.12 5.44 -6.32
C ASP A 33 10.70 6.56 -7.28
N HIS A 34 11.69 7.21 -7.88
CA HIS A 34 11.49 8.29 -8.84
C HIS A 34 10.80 7.84 -10.14
N ALA A 35 10.85 6.55 -10.47
CA ALA A 35 10.14 5.95 -11.60
C ALA A 35 8.74 5.41 -11.24
N GLY A 36 8.30 5.59 -9.97
CA GLY A 36 7.00 5.12 -9.50
C GLY A 36 6.95 3.66 -9.07
N GLN A 37 8.07 2.96 -9.04
CA GLN A 37 8.11 1.57 -8.58
C GLN A 37 8.11 1.50 -7.06
N SER A 38 7.45 0.49 -6.51
CA SER A 38 7.35 0.26 -5.06
C SER A 38 8.47 -0.65 -4.57
N HIS A 39 9.18 -0.22 -3.54
CA HIS A 39 10.28 -0.96 -2.91
C HIS A 39 10.01 -1.16 -1.43
N GLU A 40 10.03 -2.41 -0.98
CA GLU A 40 9.88 -2.78 0.42
C GLU A 40 11.16 -3.47 0.91
N LEU A 41 11.73 -2.99 2.01
CA LEU A 41 13.05 -3.45 2.48
C LEU A 41 13.10 -4.96 2.70
N TYR A 42 12.14 -5.51 3.45
CA TYR A 42 12.18 -6.94 3.84
C TYR A 42 11.91 -7.91 2.67
N TYR A 43 11.49 -7.41 1.51
CA TYR A 43 11.42 -8.24 0.29
C TYR A 43 12.80 -8.52 -0.33
N LEU A 44 13.84 -7.87 0.18
CA LEU A 44 15.23 -8.11 -0.23
C LEU A 44 15.94 -9.17 0.65
N SER A 45 15.19 -10.02 1.35
CA SER A 45 15.70 -11.05 2.25
C SER A 45 16.64 -12.07 1.59
N ASP A 46 16.57 -12.25 0.28
CA ASP A 46 17.43 -13.14 -0.48
C ASP A 46 18.77 -12.50 -0.85
N ALA A 47 18.93 -11.19 -0.66
CA ALA A 47 20.18 -10.48 -0.92
C ALA A 47 21.25 -10.86 0.13
N LYS A 48 22.52 -10.65 -0.23
CA LYS A 48 23.64 -10.78 0.71
C LYS A 48 23.90 -9.50 1.48
N ALA A 49 23.59 -8.36 0.89
CA ALA A 49 23.63 -7.03 1.49
C ALA A 49 22.68 -6.09 0.73
N VAL A 50 22.16 -5.08 1.42
CA VAL A 50 21.39 -4.00 0.82
C VAL A 50 22.09 -2.67 1.08
N VAL A 51 22.46 -1.98 0.01
CA VAL A 51 23.16 -0.69 0.05
C VAL A 51 22.19 0.43 -0.20
N PHE A 52 22.15 1.43 0.70
CA PHE A 52 21.49 2.70 0.50
C PHE A 52 22.51 3.81 0.48
N MET A 53 22.52 4.64 -0.57
CA MET A 53 23.24 5.91 -0.57
C MET A 53 22.26 7.07 -0.46
N VAL A 54 22.53 7.98 0.46
CA VAL A 54 21.69 9.15 0.68
C VAL A 54 21.88 10.16 -0.44
N GLN A 55 20.81 10.40 -1.21
CA GLN A 55 20.79 11.29 -2.36
C GLN A 55 20.14 12.63 -1.99
N GLY A 56 20.55 13.70 -2.65
CA GLY A 56 19.91 15.01 -2.61
C GLY A 56 20.23 15.76 -3.88
N ASN A 57 19.22 16.37 -4.48
CA ASN A 57 19.37 17.10 -5.75
C ASN A 57 20.38 18.25 -5.60
N GLY A 58 21.24 18.39 -6.59
CA GLY A 58 22.24 19.45 -6.62
C GLY A 58 23.43 19.25 -5.68
N CYS A 59 23.50 18.15 -4.91
CA CYS A 59 24.63 17.93 -4.00
C CYS A 59 25.90 17.56 -4.75
N PRO A 60 26.97 18.40 -4.71
CA PRO A 60 28.22 18.12 -5.43
C PRO A 60 28.90 16.82 -4.97
N ILE A 61 28.79 16.51 -3.69
CA ILE A 61 29.39 15.27 -3.11
C ILE A 61 28.73 14.04 -3.72
N VAL A 62 27.39 14.01 -3.80
CA VAL A 62 26.65 12.91 -4.42
C VAL A 62 27.03 12.77 -5.89
N ARG A 63 26.97 13.87 -6.66
CA ARG A 63 27.31 13.86 -8.10
C ARG A 63 28.72 13.33 -8.36
N ASN A 64 29.70 13.73 -7.54
CA ASN A 64 31.09 13.28 -7.65
C ASN A 64 31.29 11.82 -7.18
N ALA A 65 30.41 11.32 -6.33
CA ALA A 65 30.45 9.94 -5.84
C ALA A 65 29.78 8.93 -6.80
N LEU A 66 28.81 9.39 -7.60
CA LEU A 66 27.99 8.54 -8.47
C LEU A 66 28.77 7.58 -9.36
N PRO A 67 29.78 8.02 -10.15
CA PRO A 67 30.53 7.11 -11.02
C PRO A 67 31.15 5.96 -10.24
N ARG A 68 31.67 6.25 -9.04
CA ARG A 68 32.28 5.23 -8.19
C ARG A 68 31.24 4.29 -7.58
N LEU A 69 30.09 4.81 -7.18
CA LEU A 69 28.99 3.97 -6.68
C LEU A 69 28.51 3.00 -7.77
N GLN A 70 28.37 3.47 -9.01
CA GLN A 70 27.99 2.64 -10.15
C GLN A 70 29.01 1.54 -10.43
N GLU A 71 30.31 1.84 -10.42
CA GLU A 71 31.38 0.83 -10.55
C GLU A 71 31.29 -0.24 -9.44
N ILE A 72 31.04 0.18 -8.19
CA ILE A 72 30.89 -0.74 -7.07
C ILE A 72 29.63 -1.60 -7.27
N ARG A 73 28.51 -1.01 -7.65
CA ARG A 73 27.29 -1.75 -7.98
C ARG A 73 27.56 -2.82 -9.04
N ASP A 74 28.13 -2.44 -10.16
CA ASP A 74 28.40 -3.34 -11.29
C ASP A 74 29.30 -4.52 -10.87
N THR A 75 30.15 -4.30 -9.87
CA THR A 75 31.01 -5.34 -9.30
C THR A 75 30.25 -6.31 -8.39
N PHE A 76 29.33 -5.80 -7.56
CA PHE A 76 28.73 -6.58 -6.48
C PHE A 76 27.29 -7.04 -6.74
N GLU A 77 26.57 -6.45 -7.68
CA GLU A 77 25.20 -6.84 -8.00
C GLU A 77 25.10 -8.32 -8.42
N SER A 78 26.03 -8.78 -9.27
CA SER A 78 26.10 -10.18 -9.68
C SER A 78 26.44 -11.14 -8.54
N GLN A 79 26.92 -10.63 -7.41
CA GLN A 79 27.25 -11.37 -6.20
C GLN A 79 26.10 -11.39 -5.19
N GLY A 80 24.95 -10.78 -5.53
CA GLY A 80 23.74 -10.76 -4.71
C GLY A 80 23.64 -9.55 -3.78
N VAL A 81 24.31 -8.44 -4.08
CA VAL A 81 24.15 -7.17 -3.37
C VAL A 81 23.14 -6.31 -4.10
N GLU A 82 22.19 -5.75 -3.38
CA GLU A 82 21.16 -4.85 -3.90
C GLU A 82 21.51 -3.38 -3.60
N PHE A 83 21.33 -2.51 -4.58
CA PHE A 83 21.68 -1.10 -4.47
C PHE A 83 20.45 -0.22 -4.67
N ARG A 84 20.28 0.75 -3.79
CA ARG A 84 19.23 1.78 -3.83
C ARG A 84 19.83 3.11 -3.39
N MET A 85 19.20 4.20 -3.80
CA MET A 85 19.41 5.51 -3.19
C MET A 85 18.17 5.91 -2.40
N ILE A 86 18.31 6.82 -1.42
CA ILE A 86 17.21 7.35 -0.66
C ILE A 86 17.30 8.88 -0.60
N ASN A 87 16.21 9.56 -0.92
CA ASN A 87 16.09 11.02 -0.82
C ASN A 87 15.02 11.38 0.21
N ALA A 88 15.45 12.08 1.27
CA ALA A 88 14.62 12.60 2.34
C ALA A 88 14.68 14.13 2.44
N ASN A 89 15.04 14.83 1.35
CA ASN A 89 15.11 16.29 1.33
C ASN A 89 13.73 16.89 1.05
N LEU A 90 13.28 17.82 1.90
CA LEU A 90 11.97 18.49 1.80
C LEU A 90 11.78 19.30 0.51
N GLN A 91 12.86 19.80 -0.07
CA GLN A 91 12.82 20.59 -1.29
C GLN A 91 12.76 19.76 -2.58
N ASP A 92 12.98 18.45 -2.49
CA ASP A 92 13.00 17.55 -3.62
C ASP A 92 11.65 16.88 -3.77
N ASN A 93 11.24 16.60 -5.00
CA ASN A 93 10.03 15.87 -5.32
C ASN A 93 10.29 14.88 -6.46
N ARG A 94 9.36 13.98 -6.73
CA ARG A 94 9.54 12.94 -7.75
C ARG A 94 10.02 13.49 -9.09
N ALA A 95 9.42 14.58 -9.58
CA ALA A 95 9.76 15.16 -10.87
C ALA A 95 11.19 15.74 -10.88
N SER A 96 11.58 16.45 -9.80
CA SER A 96 12.93 17.00 -9.69
C SER A 96 13.99 15.91 -9.52
N ILE A 97 13.67 14.83 -8.80
CA ILE A 97 14.57 13.68 -8.62
C ILE A 97 14.72 12.91 -9.94
N ALA A 98 13.63 12.66 -10.67
CA ALA A 98 13.68 12.01 -11.98
C ALA A 98 14.53 12.80 -12.98
N LYS A 99 14.40 14.13 -12.99
CA LYS A 99 15.22 15.01 -13.81
C LYS A 99 16.71 14.94 -13.45
N GLU A 100 17.05 14.96 -12.17
CA GLU A 100 18.43 14.79 -11.69
C GLU A 100 18.98 13.42 -12.09
N ALA A 101 18.17 12.36 -11.97
CA ALA A 101 18.54 11.00 -12.35
C ALA A 101 18.86 10.90 -13.84
N GLU A 102 18.04 11.52 -14.72
CA GLU A 102 18.28 11.57 -16.15
C GLU A 102 19.55 12.37 -16.47
N GLU A 103 19.70 13.57 -15.88
CA GLU A 103 20.85 14.46 -16.14
C GLU A 103 22.19 13.82 -15.77
N PHE A 104 22.24 13.05 -14.68
CA PHE A 104 23.47 12.43 -14.17
C PHE A 104 23.57 10.92 -14.47
N GLY A 105 22.65 10.36 -15.26
CA GLY A 105 22.66 8.96 -15.66
C GLY A 105 22.53 7.99 -14.48
N ILE A 106 21.69 8.32 -13.49
CA ILE A 106 21.43 7.45 -12.33
C ILE A 106 20.43 6.38 -12.76
N ASP A 107 20.88 5.16 -12.87
CA ASP A 107 20.10 4.01 -13.28
C ASP A 107 19.71 3.09 -12.08
N MET A 108 19.98 3.55 -10.86
CA MET A 108 19.54 2.91 -9.61
C MET A 108 18.24 3.54 -9.12
N PRO A 109 17.35 2.76 -8.46
CA PRO A 109 16.16 3.30 -7.82
C PRO A 109 16.52 4.35 -6.76
N ILE A 110 15.92 5.54 -6.84
CA ILE A 110 16.02 6.59 -5.81
C ILE A 110 14.70 6.61 -5.06
N LEU A 111 14.69 6.04 -3.86
CA LEU A 111 13.52 5.95 -2.98
C LEU A 111 13.18 7.34 -2.44
N ILE A 112 11.92 7.71 -2.48
CA ILE A 112 11.44 9.03 -2.04
C ILE A 112 10.81 8.89 -0.65
N ASP A 113 11.46 9.49 0.34
CA ASP A 113 10.96 9.58 1.71
C ASP A 113 10.37 10.98 1.96
N ASP A 114 9.21 11.22 1.35
CA ASP A 114 8.47 12.48 1.39
C ASP A 114 7.99 12.84 2.80
N THR A 115 7.79 11.85 3.65
CA THR A 115 7.43 12.03 5.07
C THR A 115 8.64 12.21 5.98
N GLN A 116 9.85 11.98 5.52
CA GLN A 116 11.10 11.93 6.28
C GLN A 116 11.17 10.87 7.40
N LEU A 117 10.12 10.07 7.60
CA LEU A 117 10.05 9.08 8.68
C LEU A 117 11.12 8.00 8.58
N ILE A 118 11.52 7.63 7.36
CA ILE A 118 12.55 6.62 7.16
C ILE A 118 13.93 7.23 7.39
N GLY A 119 14.17 8.43 6.86
CA GLY A 119 15.38 9.19 7.12
C GLY A 119 15.62 9.45 8.60
N GLU A 120 14.57 9.82 9.35
CA GLU A 120 14.62 9.99 10.80
C GLU A 120 14.94 8.68 11.51
N SER A 121 14.29 7.58 11.14
CA SER A 121 14.51 6.28 11.79
C SER A 121 15.89 5.69 11.50
N LEU A 122 16.45 5.96 10.32
CA LEU A 122 17.83 5.60 9.97
C LEU A 122 18.84 6.58 10.60
N GLY A 123 18.37 7.73 11.08
CA GLY A 123 19.21 8.79 11.60
C GLY A 123 20.09 9.42 10.55
N LEU A 124 19.57 9.63 9.33
CA LEU A 124 20.30 10.27 8.23
C LEU A 124 20.70 11.69 8.65
N VAL A 125 21.92 12.07 8.34
CA VAL A 125 22.44 13.40 8.64
C VAL A 125 22.81 14.15 7.37
N ARG A 126 23.42 13.45 6.42
CA ARG A 126 24.00 14.07 5.22
C ARG A 126 23.70 13.27 3.96
N THR A 127 23.58 13.96 2.87
CA THR A 127 23.67 13.34 1.53
C THR A 127 25.08 12.76 1.32
N GLY A 128 25.17 11.69 0.55
CA GLY A 128 26.45 11.00 0.31
C GLY A 128 26.84 9.97 1.38
N GLU A 129 26.12 9.91 2.49
CA GLU A 129 26.23 8.79 3.44
C GLU A 129 25.78 7.50 2.79
N VAL A 130 26.45 6.40 3.16
CA VAL A 130 26.11 5.05 2.72
C VAL A 130 25.73 4.21 3.94
N PHE A 131 24.62 3.50 3.84
CA PHE A 131 24.18 2.48 4.79
C PHE A 131 24.22 1.12 4.10
N VAL A 132 24.77 0.14 4.77
CA VAL A 132 24.71 -1.26 4.32
C VAL A 132 23.96 -2.04 5.38
N VAL A 133 22.86 -2.66 4.97
CA VAL A 133 22.00 -3.47 5.83
C VAL A 133 22.24 -4.95 5.55
N ASP A 134 22.42 -5.73 6.61
CA ASP A 134 22.44 -7.20 6.53
C ASP A 134 21.00 -7.73 6.50
N PRO A 135 20.51 -8.29 5.39
CA PRO A 135 19.13 -8.77 5.28
C PRO A 135 18.84 -10.06 6.06
N LYS A 136 19.84 -10.69 6.69
CA LYS A 136 19.63 -11.85 7.57
C LYS A 136 19.18 -11.44 8.96
N THR A 137 19.69 -10.31 9.43
CA THR A 137 19.43 -9.78 10.77
C THR A 137 18.63 -8.48 10.76
N TRP A 138 18.54 -7.83 9.60
CA TRP A 138 18.00 -6.49 9.41
C TRP A 138 18.70 -5.46 10.29
N THR A 139 20.02 -5.56 10.37
CA THR A 139 20.85 -4.61 11.13
C THR A 139 21.82 -3.87 10.22
N VAL A 140 22.25 -2.68 10.66
CA VAL A 140 23.26 -1.90 9.96
C VAL A 140 24.62 -2.63 10.10
N ALA A 141 25.17 -3.08 8.97
CA ALA A 141 26.50 -3.68 8.91
C ALA A 141 27.60 -2.63 8.71
N TYR A 142 27.30 -1.59 7.92
CA TYR A 142 28.20 -0.45 7.69
C TYR A 142 27.40 0.85 7.55
N HIS A 143 27.97 1.93 8.09
CA HIS A 143 27.45 3.28 7.89
C HIS A 143 28.60 4.27 7.71
N GLY A 144 28.56 5.12 6.68
CA GLY A 144 29.52 6.21 6.52
C GLY A 144 29.90 6.55 5.10
N ALA A 145 31.17 6.91 4.89
CA ALA A 145 31.71 7.32 3.60
C ALA A 145 31.85 6.14 2.63
N LEU A 146 31.67 6.41 1.34
CA LEU A 146 31.93 5.43 0.27
C LEU A 146 33.42 5.04 0.17
N ASP A 147 34.27 6.07 0.19
CA ASP A 147 35.74 5.98 0.22
C ASP A 147 36.34 7.28 0.78
N ASP A 148 37.68 7.43 0.80
CA ASP A 148 38.37 8.60 1.31
C ASP A 148 38.72 9.66 0.24
N ARG A 149 38.12 9.59 -0.98
CA ARG A 149 38.44 10.53 -2.06
C ARG A 149 37.84 11.89 -1.89
N LEU A 150 36.61 11.97 -1.39
CA LEU A 150 35.85 13.20 -1.33
C LEU A 150 35.97 13.87 0.02
N THR A 151 36.29 15.16 0.02
CA THR A 151 36.18 16.08 1.16
C THR A 151 35.46 17.33 0.71
N TYR A 152 35.12 18.25 1.62
CA TYR A 152 34.51 19.53 1.25
C TYR A 152 35.45 20.41 0.41
N GLU A 153 36.75 20.24 0.56
CA GLU A 153 37.77 21.10 -0.03
C GLU A 153 38.43 20.47 -1.25
N ASN A 154 38.51 19.15 -1.30
CA ASN A 154 39.30 18.44 -2.29
C ASN A 154 38.67 17.14 -2.74
N GLN A 155 38.91 16.81 -4.00
CA GLN A 155 38.70 15.50 -4.57
C GLN A 155 40.06 14.89 -4.94
N LYS A 156 40.42 13.76 -4.31
CA LYS A 156 41.61 13.01 -4.66
C LYS A 156 41.37 12.24 -5.96
N ALA A 157 42.42 12.07 -6.75
CA ALA A 157 42.35 11.24 -7.97
C ALA A 157 42.02 9.78 -7.68
N GLU A 158 42.61 9.24 -6.61
CA GLU A 158 42.44 7.84 -6.19
C GLU A 158 42.15 7.75 -4.69
N ALA A 159 41.33 6.77 -4.33
CA ALA A 159 41.11 6.40 -2.94
C ALA A 159 42.29 5.60 -2.40
N LYS A 160 42.64 5.85 -1.13
CA LYS A 160 43.54 4.99 -0.36
C LYS A 160 42.80 3.97 0.48
N HIS A 161 41.57 4.32 0.87
CA HIS A 161 40.68 3.48 1.66
C HIS A 161 39.34 3.32 0.91
N HIS A 162 38.91 2.09 0.74
CA HIS A 162 37.75 1.71 -0.06
C HIS A 162 36.64 1.15 0.85
N TYR A 163 36.18 1.96 1.81
CA TYR A 163 35.34 1.52 2.94
C TYR A 163 34.13 0.69 2.54
N LEU A 164 33.33 1.14 1.55
CA LEU A 164 32.17 0.37 1.09
C LEU A 164 32.57 -0.94 0.41
N VAL A 165 33.63 -0.92 -0.41
CA VAL A 165 34.13 -2.12 -1.10
C VAL A 165 34.60 -3.16 -0.09
N ASP A 166 35.36 -2.71 0.93
CA ASP A 166 35.88 -3.59 1.98
C ASP A 166 34.73 -4.23 2.78
N ALA A 167 33.73 -3.42 3.18
CA ALA A 167 32.55 -3.91 3.89
C ALA A 167 31.75 -4.93 3.05
N LEU A 168 31.47 -4.63 1.77
CA LEU A 168 30.75 -5.55 0.89
C LEU A 168 31.51 -6.82 0.60
N THR A 169 32.85 -6.75 0.45
CA THR A 169 33.70 -7.91 0.24
C THR A 169 33.61 -8.88 1.42
N GLN A 170 33.68 -8.35 2.64
CA GLN A 170 33.54 -9.13 3.87
C GLN A 170 32.13 -9.75 3.99
N MET A 171 31.07 -8.97 3.75
CA MET A 171 29.70 -9.47 3.83
C MET A 171 29.41 -10.57 2.79
N VAL A 172 29.87 -10.40 1.55
CA VAL A 172 29.69 -11.40 0.48
C VAL A 172 30.43 -12.70 0.81
N ALA A 173 31.60 -12.60 1.47
CA ALA A 173 32.36 -13.76 1.97
C ALA A 173 31.69 -14.42 3.20
N GLY A 174 30.74 -13.74 3.85
CA GLY A 174 30.09 -14.20 5.08
C GLY A 174 30.85 -13.86 6.34
N ASP A 175 31.80 -12.92 6.24
CA ASP A 175 32.59 -12.41 7.35
C ASP A 175 31.91 -11.17 7.98
N GLY A 176 32.27 -10.86 9.22
CA GLY A 176 31.85 -9.62 9.87
C GLY A 176 32.58 -8.41 9.28
N VAL A 177 31.91 -7.26 9.25
CA VAL A 177 32.50 -6.00 8.78
C VAL A 177 33.49 -5.48 9.82
N GLU A 178 34.76 -5.33 9.44
CA GLU A 178 35.84 -4.92 10.35
C GLU A 178 35.74 -3.42 10.68
N VAL A 179 35.54 -2.58 9.68
CA VAL A 179 35.34 -1.13 9.83
C VAL A 179 33.87 -0.80 9.56
N ALA A 180 33.07 -0.81 10.61
CA ALA A 180 31.63 -0.69 10.49
C ALA A 180 31.13 0.77 10.41
N HIS A 181 31.98 1.77 10.71
CA HIS A 181 31.63 3.19 10.64
C HIS A 181 32.81 4.07 10.26
N VAL A 182 32.54 5.05 9.38
CA VAL A 182 33.45 6.15 9.00
C VAL A 182 32.65 7.39 8.70
N ASP A 183 33.03 8.55 9.27
CA ASP A 183 32.33 9.81 9.00
C ASP A 183 32.29 10.13 7.50
N ALA A 184 31.12 10.49 7.00
CA ALA A 184 30.91 10.92 5.63
C ALA A 184 30.88 12.45 5.50
N VAL A 185 31.24 12.96 4.33
CA VAL A 185 31.02 14.34 3.94
C VAL A 185 29.80 14.44 3.03
N GLY A 186 29.09 15.58 3.10
CA GLY A 186 27.89 15.80 2.28
C GLY A 186 27.05 16.97 2.78
N CYS A 187 26.00 17.30 2.05
CA CYS A 187 25.09 18.37 2.44
C CYS A 187 24.21 17.92 3.61
N LEU A 188 24.03 18.78 4.59
CA LEU A 188 23.12 18.49 5.71
C LEU A 188 21.68 18.38 5.21
N ILE A 189 20.98 17.39 5.70
CA ILE A 189 19.53 17.23 5.47
C ILE A 189 18.79 17.92 6.62
N ASN A 190 17.76 18.68 6.29
CA ASN A 190 16.93 19.32 7.28
C ASN A 190 15.81 18.37 7.72
N PHE A 191 15.86 17.93 8.97
CA PHE A 191 14.78 17.18 9.63
C PHE A 191 14.15 18.06 10.71
N PRO A 192 13.11 18.86 10.40
CA PRO A 192 12.51 19.79 11.36
C PRO A 192 11.86 19.06 12.55
N GLU A 193 11.37 17.85 12.31
CA GLU A 193 10.71 17.01 13.33
C GLU A 193 11.72 16.22 14.19
N ASN A 194 13.00 16.29 13.86
CA ASN A 194 14.07 15.58 14.58
C ASN A 194 14.81 16.50 15.53
N GLY A 195 14.55 16.40 16.83
CA GLY A 195 15.24 17.18 17.84
C GLY A 195 14.47 17.27 19.15
N LYS A 196 15.10 17.83 20.18
CA LYS A 196 14.51 17.94 21.53
C LYS A 196 13.18 18.71 21.55
N ARG A 197 13.03 19.72 20.70
CA ARG A 197 11.80 20.51 20.62
C ARG A 197 10.69 19.70 19.95
N ALA A 198 10.99 19.02 18.85
CA ALA A 198 10.06 18.16 18.16
C ALA A 198 9.64 16.98 19.04
N ALA A 199 10.57 16.28 19.69
CA ALA A 199 10.24 15.21 20.64
C ALA A 199 9.33 15.67 21.78
N ALA A 200 9.51 16.89 22.29
CA ALA A 200 8.62 17.47 23.29
C ALA A 200 7.22 17.78 22.71
N THR A 201 7.15 18.17 21.46
CA THR A 201 5.88 18.40 20.74
C THR A 201 5.18 17.07 20.47
N HIS A 202 5.89 16.05 19.99
CA HIS A 202 5.33 14.71 19.75
C HIS A 202 4.74 14.09 21.02
N ALA A 203 5.40 14.29 22.17
CA ALA A 203 4.89 13.84 23.47
C ALA A 203 3.59 14.55 23.90
N GLN A 204 3.24 15.67 23.27
CA GLN A 204 2.01 16.42 23.50
C GLN A 204 0.92 16.15 22.45
N ILE A 205 1.15 15.27 21.48
CA ILE A 205 0.10 14.88 20.52
C ILE A 205 -1.05 14.26 21.30
N SER A 206 -2.21 14.91 21.25
CA SER A 206 -3.39 14.50 22.00
C SER A 206 -4.05 13.29 21.36
N TYR A 207 -4.22 12.20 22.13
CA TYR A 207 -5.04 11.10 21.68
C TYR A 207 -6.48 11.55 21.42
N SER A 208 -7.08 12.25 22.39
CA SER A 208 -8.50 12.66 22.34
C SER A 208 -8.81 13.64 21.22
N GLU A 209 -7.93 14.63 21.00
CA GLU A 209 -8.18 15.74 20.08
C GLU A 209 -7.63 15.49 18.66
N THR A 210 -6.64 14.60 18.53
CA THR A 210 -5.91 14.42 17.27
C THR A 210 -6.00 12.98 16.77
N ILE A 211 -5.57 12.01 17.59
CA ILE A 211 -5.41 10.62 17.13
C ILE A 211 -6.76 9.91 17.00
N ALA A 212 -7.60 9.96 18.02
CA ALA A 212 -8.89 9.27 17.98
C ALA A 212 -9.81 9.77 16.88
N PRO A 213 -9.97 11.10 16.64
CA PRO A 213 -10.70 11.60 15.48
C PRO A 213 -10.13 11.12 14.13
N MET A 214 -8.81 11.14 13.98
CA MET A 214 -8.15 10.62 12.77
C MET A 214 -8.43 9.13 12.54
N LEU A 215 -8.42 8.33 13.62
CA LEU A 215 -8.75 6.89 13.55
C LEU A 215 -10.23 6.67 13.23
N GLN A 216 -11.13 7.48 13.79
CA GLN A 216 -12.56 7.43 13.47
C GLN A 216 -12.82 7.67 11.99
N GLU A 217 -12.21 8.71 11.44
CA GLU A 217 -12.37 9.08 10.04
C GLU A 217 -11.80 8.04 9.06
N ASN A 218 -10.61 7.51 9.34
CA ASN A 218 -9.84 6.75 8.34
C ASN A 218 -9.77 5.24 8.60
N CYS A 219 -10.10 4.76 9.80
CA CYS A 219 -9.81 3.39 10.21
C CYS A 219 -11.03 2.63 10.74
N VAL A 220 -11.87 3.28 11.57
CA VAL A 220 -12.98 2.64 12.29
C VAL A 220 -14.00 2.02 11.35
N THR A 221 -14.22 2.57 10.17
CA THR A 221 -15.13 1.98 9.15
C THR A 221 -14.86 0.49 8.95
N CYS A 222 -13.59 0.08 8.93
CA CYS A 222 -13.17 -1.30 8.80
C CYS A 222 -12.85 -1.95 10.16
N HIS A 223 -12.21 -1.20 11.07
CA HIS A 223 -11.76 -1.66 12.38
C HIS A 223 -12.80 -1.38 13.47
N ARG A 224 -13.99 -1.94 13.31
CA ARG A 224 -15.12 -1.89 14.25
C ARG A 224 -15.61 -3.29 14.57
N GLU A 225 -16.44 -3.45 15.59
CA GLU A 225 -17.11 -4.73 15.86
C GLU A 225 -17.97 -5.15 14.65
N GLY A 226 -17.79 -6.38 14.20
CA GLY A 226 -18.43 -6.91 12.99
C GLY A 226 -17.92 -6.32 11.67
N GLY A 227 -16.88 -5.48 11.71
CA GLY A 227 -16.17 -4.99 10.53
C GLY A 227 -15.25 -6.03 9.90
N ILE A 228 -14.53 -5.63 8.82
CA ILE A 228 -13.57 -6.50 8.13
C ILE A 228 -12.20 -6.52 8.83
N GLY A 229 -11.88 -5.48 9.60
CA GLY A 229 -10.62 -5.38 10.33
C GLY A 229 -10.46 -6.54 11.33
N PRO A 230 -9.25 -7.08 11.53
CA PRO A 230 -9.02 -8.25 12.39
C PRO A 230 -9.23 -7.94 13.89
N TRP A 231 -9.34 -6.69 14.26
CA TRP A 231 -9.63 -6.18 15.60
C TRP A 231 -10.39 -4.86 15.51
N ALA A 232 -11.14 -4.52 16.54
CA ALA A 232 -11.94 -3.29 16.60
C ALA A 232 -11.24 -2.21 17.43
N MET A 233 -11.23 -0.98 16.94
CA MET A 233 -10.71 0.20 17.62
C MET A 233 -11.76 0.76 18.58
N THR A 234 -11.98 0.08 19.71
CA THR A 234 -13.05 0.41 20.65
C THR A 234 -12.69 1.48 21.67
N ASP A 235 -11.41 1.62 21.97
CA ASP A 235 -10.93 2.55 23.00
C ASP A 235 -9.41 2.76 22.92
N TYR A 236 -8.90 3.70 23.72
CA TYR A 236 -7.47 4.00 23.83
C TYR A 236 -6.61 2.77 24.15
N ASN A 237 -7.02 1.93 25.09
CA ASN A 237 -6.18 0.80 25.51
C ASN A 237 -6.03 -0.22 24.38
N MET A 238 -7.08 -0.43 23.60
CA MET A 238 -7.03 -1.27 22.41
C MET A 238 -6.07 -0.68 21.37
N VAL A 239 -6.21 0.61 21.04
CA VAL A 239 -5.33 1.30 20.09
C VAL A 239 -3.88 1.29 20.56
N ARG A 240 -3.61 1.60 21.84
CA ARG A 240 -2.27 1.56 22.42
C ARG A 240 -1.66 0.17 22.38
N GLY A 241 -2.45 -0.87 22.63
CA GLY A 241 -2.01 -2.26 22.56
C GLY A 241 -1.51 -2.63 21.16
N PHE A 242 -2.13 -2.10 20.11
CA PHE A 242 -1.75 -2.29 18.72
C PHE A 242 -0.84 -1.20 18.16
N ALA A 243 -0.39 -0.21 18.94
CA ALA A 243 0.40 0.92 18.45
C ALA A 243 1.67 0.49 17.68
N PRO A 244 2.47 -0.51 18.11
CA PRO A 244 3.60 -0.98 17.33
C PRO A 244 3.20 -1.54 15.96
N MET A 245 2.07 -2.27 15.88
CA MET A 245 1.53 -2.78 14.62
C MET A 245 0.98 -1.65 13.74
N ILE A 246 0.32 -0.66 14.34
CA ILE A 246 -0.15 0.54 13.61
C ILE A 246 1.03 1.24 12.95
N ARG A 247 2.12 1.50 13.70
CA ARG A 247 3.34 2.09 13.15
C ARG A 247 3.90 1.28 11.97
N GLU A 248 3.98 -0.04 12.11
CA GLU A 248 4.49 -0.92 11.06
C GLU A 248 3.63 -0.85 9.80
N VAL A 249 2.30 -1.01 9.91
CA VAL A 249 1.41 -1.05 8.74
C VAL A 249 1.31 0.31 8.03
N ILE A 250 1.48 1.42 8.75
CA ILE A 250 1.56 2.76 8.17
C ILE A 250 2.88 2.93 7.40
N ARG A 251 4.02 2.59 8.01
CA ARG A 251 5.35 2.70 7.37
C ARG A 251 5.51 1.78 6.15
N THR A 252 4.86 0.63 6.15
CA THR A 252 4.84 -0.31 5.02
C THR A 252 3.70 -0.07 4.04
N LYS A 253 2.90 1.00 4.24
CA LYS A 253 1.74 1.35 3.41
C LYS A 253 0.77 0.17 3.20
N ARG A 254 0.65 -0.71 4.23
CA ARG A 254 -0.35 -1.78 4.23
C ARG A 254 -1.72 -1.28 4.67
N MET A 255 -1.74 -0.20 5.48
CA MET A 255 -2.96 0.47 5.94
C MET A 255 -2.81 1.99 5.82
N PRO A 256 -3.89 2.68 5.42
CA PRO A 256 -5.10 2.12 4.82
C PRO A 256 -4.79 1.32 3.55
N PRO A 257 -5.66 0.37 3.13
CA PRO A 257 -5.40 -0.44 1.94
C PRO A 257 -5.70 0.37 0.67
N TRP A 258 -4.78 1.23 0.32
CA TRP A 258 -4.80 2.08 -0.85
C TRP A 258 -3.43 2.03 -1.55
N HIS A 259 -3.42 1.60 -2.80
CA HIS A 259 -2.17 1.26 -3.49
C HIS A 259 -1.96 2.02 -4.79
N ALA A 260 -2.87 2.94 -5.18
CA ALA A 260 -2.68 3.82 -6.32
C ALA A 260 -1.47 4.74 -6.10
N ASP A 261 -0.69 4.92 -7.17
CA ASP A 261 0.34 5.94 -7.20
C ASP A 261 -0.32 7.33 -7.21
N PRO A 262 -0.04 8.20 -6.22
CA PRO A 262 -0.71 9.50 -6.12
C PRO A 262 -0.40 10.47 -7.28
N GLN A 263 0.51 10.11 -8.18
CA GLN A 263 0.83 10.92 -9.36
C GLN A 263 -0.04 10.59 -10.58
N HIS A 264 -0.88 9.56 -10.50
CA HIS A 264 -1.72 9.11 -11.60
C HIS A 264 -3.17 9.00 -11.15
N GLY A 265 -4.04 9.77 -11.79
CA GLY A 265 -5.47 9.84 -11.48
C GLY A 265 -5.79 10.70 -10.25
N ALA A 266 -7.07 11.05 -10.12
CA ALA A 266 -7.68 11.62 -8.93
C ALA A 266 -8.92 10.76 -8.61
N TRP A 267 -9.09 10.38 -7.35
CA TRP A 267 -10.01 9.31 -6.96
C TRP A 267 -11.04 9.78 -5.95
N ALA A 268 -12.32 9.67 -6.29
CA ALA A 268 -13.42 10.03 -5.41
C ALA A 268 -13.45 9.19 -4.11
N ASN A 269 -12.93 7.97 -4.17
CA ASN A 269 -12.87 7.03 -3.05
C ASN A 269 -11.45 6.86 -2.48
N ASP A 270 -10.60 7.89 -2.58
CA ASP A 270 -9.24 7.85 -2.02
C ASP A 270 -9.28 7.63 -0.50
N ARG A 271 -8.55 6.60 -0.07
CA ARG A 271 -8.41 6.20 1.34
C ARG A 271 -7.00 6.44 1.89
N SER A 272 -6.13 7.05 1.10
CA SER A 272 -4.78 7.34 1.54
C SER A 272 -4.78 8.33 2.71
N LEU A 273 -3.78 8.24 3.56
CA LEU A 273 -3.52 9.26 4.58
C LEU A 273 -2.66 10.37 3.97
N ALA A 274 -2.98 11.61 4.32
CA ALA A 274 -2.10 12.73 4.02
C ALA A 274 -0.73 12.55 4.70
N PRO A 275 0.38 13.05 4.12
CA PRO A 275 1.71 12.93 4.72
C PRO A 275 1.77 13.40 6.17
N GLU A 276 1.07 14.48 6.53
CA GLU A 276 0.99 15.03 7.88
C GLU A 276 0.25 14.10 8.85
N GLN A 277 -0.77 13.37 8.37
CA GLN A 277 -1.48 12.37 9.18
C GLN A 277 -0.58 11.17 9.45
N VAL A 278 0.17 10.71 8.44
CA VAL A 278 1.16 9.63 8.57
C VAL A 278 2.24 10.01 9.59
N GLN A 279 2.84 11.20 9.48
CA GLN A 279 3.83 11.71 10.42
C GLN A 279 3.27 11.80 11.85
N THR A 280 2.10 12.40 12.00
CA THR A 280 1.46 12.60 13.31
C THR A 280 1.21 11.26 14.02
N LEU A 281 0.67 10.29 13.29
CA LEU A 281 0.35 8.97 13.85
C LEU A 281 1.62 8.20 14.25
N VAL A 282 2.65 8.21 13.39
CA VAL A 282 3.93 7.54 13.67
C VAL A 282 4.64 8.20 14.84
N HIS A 283 4.76 9.53 14.86
CA HIS A 283 5.40 10.27 15.96
C HIS A 283 4.67 10.09 17.29
N TRP A 284 3.32 10.02 17.29
CA TRP A 284 2.56 9.69 18.49
C TRP A 284 2.91 8.30 19.04
N VAL A 285 3.01 7.29 18.16
CA VAL A 285 3.41 5.93 18.57
C VAL A 285 4.84 5.93 19.12
N GLU A 286 5.78 6.59 18.45
CA GLU A 286 7.19 6.66 18.83
C GLU A 286 7.40 7.45 20.15
N ALA A 287 6.53 8.41 20.45
CA ALA A 287 6.49 9.09 21.73
C ALA A 287 5.91 8.23 22.88
N GLY A 288 5.60 6.95 22.61
CA GLY A 288 5.05 6.00 23.59
C GLY A 288 3.54 5.96 23.66
N ALA A 289 2.87 6.45 22.60
CA ALA A 289 1.42 6.52 22.47
C ALA A 289 0.76 7.15 23.72
N PRO A 290 1.10 8.41 24.08
CA PRO A 290 0.57 9.04 25.27
C PRO A 290 -0.95 9.19 25.20
N ARG A 291 -1.63 8.96 26.36
CA ARG A 291 -3.09 9.13 26.45
C ARG A 291 -3.47 10.61 26.42
N GLY A 292 -2.72 11.43 27.11
CA GLY A 292 -3.09 12.82 27.36
C GLY A 292 -4.38 12.95 28.20
N ASP A 293 -4.87 14.16 28.31
CA ASP A 293 -6.11 14.51 28.99
C ASP A 293 -7.32 14.43 28.03
N GLY A 294 -8.52 14.50 28.58
CA GLY A 294 -9.78 14.54 27.82
C GLY A 294 -10.52 13.19 27.73
N PRO A 295 -11.67 13.18 27.06
CA PRO A 295 -12.49 11.99 26.87
C PRO A 295 -11.80 10.95 25.98
N ASP A 296 -12.40 9.78 25.85
CA ASP A 296 -12.00 8.78 24.85
C ASP A 296 -13.04 8.75 23.73
N PRO A 297 -12.80 9.46 22.61
CA PRO A 297 -13.81 9.56 21.54
C PRO A 297 -14.20 8.20 20.95
N LEU A 298 -13.30 7.21 20.95
CA LEU A 298 -13.61 5.88 20.47
C LEU A 298 -14.54 5.13 21.44
N ALA A 299 -14.26 5.21 22.76
CA ALA A 299 -15.08 4.57 23.78
C ALA A 299 -16.46 5.23 23.95
N GLU A 300 -16.53 6.54 23.69
CA GLU A 300 -17.77 7.34 23.79
C GLU A 300 -18.55 7.39 22.47
N SER A 301 -18.03 6.77 21.41
CA SER A 301 -18.68 6.76 20.09
C SER A 301 -20.06 6.10 20.18
N THR A 302 -21.07 6.81 19.70
CA THR A 302 -22.44 6.32 19.53
C THR A 302 -22.74 5.98 18.08
N GLU A 303 -21.71 5.89 17.24
CA GLU A 303 -21.88 5.58 15.84
C GLU A 303 -22.50 4.19 15.65
N THR A 304 -23.56 4.16 14.85
CA THR A 304 -24.27 2.92 14.54
C THR A 304 -24.08 2.61 13.06
N TRP A 305 -23.85 1.34 12.79
CA TRP A 305 -23.66 0.85 11.45
C TRP A 305 -24.92 0.11 11.00
N PRO A 306 -25.68 0.66 10.04
CA PRO A 306 -26.86 -0.05 9.52
C PRO A 306 -26.43 -1.35 8.86
N GLU A 307 -27.33 -2.32 8.81
CA GLU A 307 -27.08 -3.60 8.16
C GLU A 307 -26.77 -3.40 6.67
N TRP A 308 -27.57 -2.57 5.99
CA TRP A 308 -27.37 -2.14 4.61
C TRP A 308 -26.82 -0.72 4.58
N GLY A 309 -25.68 -0.52 3.91
CA GLY A 309 -24.92 0.75 3.96
C GLY A 309 -25.65 1.95 3.37
N ILE A 310 -26.54 1.72 2.41
CA ILE A 310 -27.31 2.79 1.72
C ILE A 310 -28.82 2.68 1.95
N GLY A 311 -29.23 2.00 3.01
CA GLY A 311 -30.64 1.79 3.38
C GLY A 311 -31.18 0.44 2.89
N GLU A 312 -32.46 0.17 3.13
CA GLU A 312 -33.08 -1.11 2.78
C GLU A 312 -33.16 -1.30 1.26
N PRO A 313 -32.66 -2.43 0.71
CA PRO A 313 -32.76 -2.71 -0.72
C PRO A 313 -34.19 -2.93 -1.22
N ASP A 314 -34.46 -2.59 -2.46
CA ASP A 314 -35.74 -2.88 -3.11
C ASP A 314 -35.94 -4.38 -3.35
N LEU A 315 -34.85 -5.12 -3.52
CA LEU A 315 -34.84 -6.58 -3.64
C LEU A 315 -33.65 -7.18 -2.87
N ILE A 316 -33.93 -8.16 -2.03
CA ILE A 316 -32.91 -8.98 -1.36
C ILE A 316 -32.92 -10.38 -1.95
N VAL A 317 -31.76 -10.84 -2.39
CA VAL A 317 -31.55 -12.19 -2.93
C VAL A 317 -30.66 -12.97 -1.96
N GLU A 318 -31.16 -14.07 -1.43
CA GLU A 318 -30.38 -15.00 -0.61
C GLU A 318 -29.43 -15.81 -1.49
N ILE A 319 -28.13 -15.73 -1.20
CA ILE A 319 -27.12 -16.55 -1.89
C ILE A 319 -27.11 -17.94 -1.24
N THR A 320 -27.01 -19.00 -2.06
CA THR A 320 -26.97 -20.36 -1.54
C THR A 320 -25.84 -20.53 -0.51
N PRO A 321 -26.13 -20.98 0.71
CA PRO A 321 -25.13 -21.15 1.77
C PRO A 321 -23.99 -22.07 1.35
N HIS A 322 -22.74 -21.71 1.68
CA HIS A 322 -21.56 -22.50 1.40
C HIS A 322 -20.75 -22.76 2.68
N SER A 323 -20.42 -24.04 2.95
CA SER A 323 -19.58 -24.41 4.07
C SER A 323 -18.12 -24.53 3.63
N PHE A 324 -17.22 -23.99 4.44
CA PHE A 324 -15.79 -23.97 4.17
C PHE A 324 -15.00 -24.59 5.35
N PRO A 325 -13.84 -25.22 5.07
CA PRO A 325 -12.99 -25.83 6.10
C PRO A 325 -12.22 -24.78 6.92
N ALA A 326 -11.66 -25.20 8.05
CA ALA A 326 -10.83 -24.35 8.89
C ALA A 326 -9.52 -23.91 8.19
N THR A 327 -8.94 -24.76 7.37
CA THR A 327 -7.66 -24.56 6.70
C THR A 327 -7.67 -25.15 5.30
N GLY A 328 -6.72 -24.73 4.46
CA GLY A 328 -6.56 -25.21 3.09
C GLY A 328 -7.07 -24.21 2.04
N VAL A 329 -7.06 -24.62 0.79
CA VAL A 329 -7.53 -23.83 -0.34
C VAL A 329 -8.98 -24.18 -0.62
N VAL A 330 -9.82 -23.17 -0.81
CA VAL A 330 -11.22 -23.35 -1.24
C VAL A 330 -11.29 -22.95 -2.73
N ASP A 331 -11.73 -23.87 -3.56
CA ASP A 331 -11.95 -23.59 -4.98
C ASP A 331 -13.07 -22.57 -5.18
N TYR A 332 -13.04 -21.84 -6.29
CA TYR A 332 -14.12 -20.92 -6.65
C TYR A 332 -15.48 -21.61 -6.67
N GLN A 333 -16.46 -21.01 -5.99
CA GLN A 333 -17.83 -21.48 -5.95
C GLN A 333 -18.70 -20.64 -6.89
N TYR A 334 -19.54 -21.30 -7.65
CA TYR A 334 -20.46 -20.66 -8.60
C TYR A 334 -21.90 -20.95 -8.14
N GLN A 335 -22.50 -19.96 -7.47
CA GLN A 335 -23.86 -20.05 -6.96
C GLN A 335 -24.83 -19.41 -7.95
N ARG A 336 -25.90 -20.11 -8.29
CA ARG A 336 -26.93 -19.64 -9.21
C ARG A 336 -28.24 -19.45 -8.47
N VAL A 337 -28.86 -18.28 -8.65
CA VAL A 337 -30.15 -17.95 -8.05
C VAL A 337 -31.02 -17.29 -9.12
N ALA A 338 -32.26 -17.75 -9.26
CA ALA A 338 -33.19 -17.17 -10.22
C ALA A 338 -33.52 -15.71 -9.84
N ASN A 339 -33.60 -14.83 -10.83
CA ASN A 339 -34.14 -13.49 -10.64
C ASN A 339 -35.67 -13.60 -10.43
N PRO A 340 -36.18 -13.17 -9.27
CA PRO A 340 -37.62 -13.32 -8.96
C PRO A 340 -38.51 -12.27 -9.65
N LEU A 341 -37.91 -11.31 -10.35
CA LEU A 341 -38.67 -10.21 -10.97
C LEU A 341 -39.41 -10.70 -12.21
N ASP A 342 -40.64 -10.25 -12.37
CA ASP A 342 -41.51 -10.52 -13.51
C ASP A 342 -41.49 -9.43 -14.61
N HIS A 343 -40.74 -8.33 -14.33
CA HIS A 343 -40.54 -7.22 -15.27
C HIS A 343 -39.09 -6.71 -15.22
N ASP A 344 -38.70 -6.01 -16.27
CA ASP A 344 -37.37 -5.38 -16.36
C ASP A 344 -37.24 -4.20 -15.40
N VAL A 345 -36.10 -4.08 -14.73
CA VAL A 345 -35.79 -2.97 -13.83
C VAL A 345 -34.46 -2.31 -14.18
N TRP A 346 -34.31 -1.05 -13.83
CA TRP A 346 -33.04 -0.33 -13.88
C TRP A 346 -32.40 -0.30 -12.49
N VAL A 347 -31.23 -0.92 -12.40
CA VAL A 347 -30.42 -0.97 -11.17
C VAL A 347 -29.59 0.29 -11.05
N ARG A 348 -29.61 0.93 -9.86
CA ARG A 348 -28.82 2.12 -9.52
C ARG A 348 -27.70 1.84 -8.52
N ALA A 349 -27.81 0.77 -7.76
CA ALA A 349 -26.79 0.34 -6.81
C ALA A 349 -26.99 -1.13 -6.47
N VAL A 350 -25.92 -1.75 -5.98
CA VAL A 350 -25.95 -3.09 -5.42
C VAL A 350 -25.11 -3.16 -4.16
N GLU A 351 -25.45 -4.08 -3.28
CA GLU A 351 -24.71 -4.31 -2.04
C GLU A 351 -24.65 -5.81 -1.71
N ILE A 352 -23.48 -6.31 -1.33
CA ILE A 352 -23.32 -7.64 -0.75
C ILE A 352 -23.17 -7.51 0.75
N LEU A 353 -24.02 -8.23 1.47
CA LEU A 353 -23.91 -8.43 2.90
C LEU A 353 -23.27 -9.79 3.16
N PRO A 354 -21.96 -9.87 3.44
CA PRO A 354 -21.28 -11.13 3.73
C PRO A 354 -21.84 -11.82 4.97
N GLY A 355 -22.09 -13.12 4.87
CA GLY A 355 -22.47 -13.94 6.02
C GLY A 355 -21.29 -14.22 6.94
N ASP A 356 -20.10 -14.38 6.37
CA ASP A 356 -18.83 -14.49 7.11
C ASP A 356 -17.75 -13.61 6.44
N ARG A 357 -17.54 -12.41 6.99
CA ARG A 357 -16.56 -11.44 6.47
C ARG A 357 -15.11 -11.90 6.57
N SER A 358 -14.82 -12.85 7.48
CA SER A 358 -13.46 -13.38 7.65
C SER A 358 -13.11 -14.42 6.59
N ALA A 359 -14.11 -15.08 6.01
CA ALA A 359 -13.93 -16.12 5.01
C ALA A 359 -14.19 -15.64 3.59
N LEU A 360 -15.21 -14.80 3.37
CA LEU A 360 -15.58 -14.32 2.05
C LEU A 360 -14.56 -13.30 1.55
N HIS A 361 -13.78 -13.69 0.53
CA HIS A 361 -12.72 -12.85 -0.02
C HIS A 361 -13.25 -11.92 -1.12
N HIS A 362 -13.97 -12.44 -2.12
CA HIS A 362 -14.66 -11.60 -3.10
C HIS A 362 -15.85 -12.31 -3.75
N VAL A 363 -16.74 -11.51 -4.31
CA VAL A 363 -17.87 -11.96 -5.12
C VAL A 363 -17.90 -11.18 -6.42
N ILE A 364 -17.99 -11.87 -7.56
CA ILE A 364 -18.32 -11.26 -8.83
C ILE A 364 -19.77 -11.61 -9.17
N ILE A 365 -20.59 -10.60 -9.45
CA ILE A 365 -22.01 -10.74 -9.70
C ILE A 365 -22.28 -10.60 -11.19
N MET A 366 -22.79 -11.67 -11.78
CA MET A 366 -23.22 -11.71 -13.16
C MET A 366 -24.71 -12.01 -13.24
N PHE A 367 -25.37 -11.53 -14.27
CA PHE A 367 -26.74 -11.96 -14.62
C PHE A 367 -26.79 -12.44 -16.06
N GLY A 368 -27.70 -13.36 -16.35
CA GLY A 368 -27.78 -13.97 -17.67
C GLY A 368 -28.87 -15.01 -17.80
N GLU A 369 -28.82 -15.74 -18.92
CA GLU A 369 -29.77 -16.82 -19.25
C GLU A 369 -29.16 -18.17 -18.91
N GLU A 370 -30.01 -19.07 -18.36
CA GLU A 370 -29.64 -20.44 -18.08
C GLU A 370 -29.99 -21.34 -19.25
N HIS A 371 -29.04 -22.19 -19.64
CA HIS A 371 -29.21 -23.24 -20.66
C HIS A 371 -28.82 -24.58 -20.03
N PRO A 372 -29.67 -25.16 -19.17
CA PRO A 372 -29.34 -26.38 -18.42
C PRO A 372 -29.05 -27.58 -19.33
N GLU A 373 -29.63 -27.58 -20.55
CA GLU A 373 -29.45 -28.65 -21.54
C GLU A 373 -28.08 -28.57 -22.28
N ALA A 374 -27.30 -27.52 -22.08
CA ALA A 374 -26.02 -27.40 -22.76
C ALA A 374 -25.03 -28.47 -22.23
N GLU A 375 -24.42 -29.24 -23.13
CA GLU A 375 -23.46 -30.29 -22.79
C GLU A 375 -22.22 -29.73 -22.09
N GLU A 376 -21.71 -28.58 -22.58
CA GLU A 376 -20.55 -27.89 -21.98
C GLU A 376 -20.98 -27.06 -20.77
N PRO A 377 -20.39 -27.29 -19.56
CA PRO A 377 -20.72 -26.53 -18.35
C PRO A 377 -20.65 -25.01 -18.50
N ARG A 378 -19.68 -24.52 -19.29
CA ARG A 378 -19.50 -23.07 -19.57
C ARG A 378 -20.64 -22.47 -20.41
N ARG A 379 -21.34 -23.28 -21.20
CA ARG A 379 -22.48 -22.83 -21.98
C ARG A 379 -23.81 -22.92 -21.25
N ARG A 380 -23.82 -23.48 -20.06
CA ARG A 380 -25.03 -23.58 -19.24
C ARG A 380 -25.50 -22.25 -18.66
N PHE A 381 -24.61 -21.23 -18.69
CA PHE A 381 -24.94 -19.86 -18.31
C PHE A 381 -24.35 -18.89 -19.32
N VAL A 382 -25.19 -18.10 -19.97
CA VAL A 382 -24.79 -17.06 -20.93
C VAL A 382 -24.93 -15.70 -20.27
N THR A 383 -23.81 -15.13 -19.86
CA THR A 383 -23.75 -13.81 -19.22
C THR A 383 -24.28 -12.72 -20.16
N LYS A 384 -25.21 -11.91 -19.67
CA LYS A 384 -25.78 -10.73 -20.34
C LYS A 384 -25.18 -9.43 -19.79
N GLY A 385 -24.68 -9.45 -18.55
CA GLY A 385 -24.05 -8.32 -17.90
C GLY A 385 -23.51 -8.66 -16.52
N THR A 386 -22.89 -7.66 -15.91
CA THR A 386 -22.38 -7.70 -14.54
C THR A 386 -23.07 -6.63 -13.71
N LEU A 387 -23.18 -6.86 -12.41
CA LEU A 387 -23.77 -5.94 -11.43
C LEU A 387 -22.76 -5.58 -10.34
N GLY A 388 -21.47 -5.48 -10.67
CA GLY A 388 -20.44 -5.20 -9.69
C GLY A 388 -20.04 -6.42 -8.86
N GLY A 389 -19.73 -6.23 -7.60
CA GLY A 389 -19.31 -7.31 -6.73
C GLY A 389 -19.01 -6.89 -5.29
N TYR A 390 -18.35 -7.78 -4.58
CA TYR A 390 -17.84 -7.56 -3.23
C TYR A 390 -16.34 -7.79 -3.21
N VAL A 391 -15.64 -6.90 -2.55
CA VAL A 391 -14.23 -7.08 -2.17
C VAL A 391 -14.04 -6.62 -0.71
N PRO A 392 -13.02 -7.10 0.00
CA PRO A 392 -12.73 -6.63 1.35
C PRO A 392 -12.66 -5.10 1.41
N GLY A 393 -13.46 -4.50 2.29
CA GLY A 393 -13.54 -3.05 2.45
C GLY A 393 -14.45 -2.31 1.45
N ASN A 394 -15.07 -3.00 0.50
CA ASN A 394 -16.11 -2.43 -0.38
C ASN A 394 -17.23 -3.46 -0.61
N SER A 395 -18.35 -3.24 0.05
CA SER A 395 -19.55 -4.10 -0.07
C SER A 395 -20.65 -3.48 -0.93
N THR A 396 -20.55 -2.18 -1.22
CA THR A 396 -21.59 -1.38 -1.90
C THR A 396 -21.03 -0.76 -3.16
N ASP A 397 -21.65 -1.06 -4.30
CA ASP A 397 -21.38 -0.40 -5.57
C ASP A 397 -22.54 0.56 -5.89
N MET A 398 -22.34 1.85 -5.65
CA MET A 398 -23.24 2.90 -6.09
C MET A 398 -22.87 3.31 -7.52
N PHE A 399 -23.86 3.28 -8.42
CA PHE A 399 -23.58 3.68 -9.79
C PHE A 399 -23.55 5.20 -9.92
N PRO A 400 -22.74 5.76 -10.83
CA PRO A 400 -22.69 7.21 -11.03
C PRO A 400 -24.07 7.80 -11.31
N GLU A 401 -24.29 9.03 -10.86
CA GLU A 401 -25.55 9.73 -11.02
C GLU A 401 -26.02 9.73 -12.49
N GLY A 402 -27.29 9.55 -12.71
CA GLY A 402 -27.89 9.46 -14.05
C GLY A 402 -27.58 8.19 -14.83
N THR A 403 -26.84 7.23 -14.24
CA THR A 403 -26.50 5.95 -14.89
C THR A 403 -27.24 4.77 -14.25
N GLY A 404 -27.40 3.70 -15.00
CA GLY A 404 -27.98 2.46 -14.48
C GLY A 404 -27.71 1.26 -15.39
N THR A 405 -27.87 0.06 -14.82
CA THR A 405 -27.79 -1.19 -15.56
C THR A 405 -29.17 -1.83 -15.68
N LEU A 406 -29.57 -2.15 -16.91
CA LEU A 406 -30.84 -2.85 -17.14
C LEU A 406 -30.71 -4.31 -16.70
N LEU A 407 -31.54 -4.73 -15.77
CA LEU A 407 -31.70 -6.10 -15.31
C LEU A 407 -33.01 -6.67 -15.92
N PRO A 408 -32.93 -7.53 -16.94
CA PRO A 408 -34.11 -8.10 -17.57
C PRO A 408 -34.79 -9.14 -16.67
N ALA A 409 -36.11 -9.20 -16.74
CA ALA A 409 -36.90 -10.29 -16.18
C ALA A 409 -36.50 -11.64 -16.75
N GLY A 410 -36.77 -12.70 -16.00
CA GLY A 410 -36.51 -14.09 -16.46
C GLY A 410 -35.03 -14.46 -16.58
N THR A 411 -34.13 -13.62 -16.13
CA THR A 411 -32.69 -13.94 -16.00
C THR A 411 -32.41 -14.68 -14.70
N SER A 412 -31.19 -15.16 -14.54
CA SER A 412 -30.66 -15.67 -13.27
C SER A 412 -29.41 -14.91 -12.89
N PHE A 413 -29.15 -14.82 -11.59
CA PHE A 413 -27.87 -14.34 -11.05
C PHE A 413 -26.87 -15.50 -11.00
N MET A 414 -25.62 -15.20 -11.26
CA MET A 414 -24.49 -16.08 -11.00
C MET A 414 -23.47 -15.34 -10.13
N PHE A 415 -23.25 -15.85 -8.94
CA PHE A 415 -22.28 -15.37 -7.99
C PHE A 415 -21.02 -16.23 -8.07
N GLN A 416 -19.90 -15.64 -8.51
CA GLN A 416 -18.60 -16.28 -8.39
C GLN A 416 -18.04 -15.91 -7.03
N MET A 417 -18.08 -16.85 -6.10
CA MET A 417 -17.65 -16.66 -4.71
C MET A 417 -16.22 -17.18 -4.53
N HIS A 418 -15.37 -16.39 -3.90
CA HIS A 418 -14.04 -16.82 -3.48
C HIS A 418 -13.91 -16.73 -1.97
N TYR A 419 -13.41 -17.80 -1.36
CA TYR A 419 -13.24 -17.91 0.08
C TYR A 419 -11.78 -18.11 0.46
N THR A 420 -11.38 -17.51 1.61
CA THR A 420 -10.09 -17.76 2.26
C THR A 420 -10.34 -18.37 3.63
N THR A 421 -9.52 -19.35 4.01
CA THR A 421 -9.63 -19.99 5.33
C THR A 421 -8.88 -19.18 6.39
N TYR A 422 -9.43 -19.12 7.60
CA TYR A 422 -8.87 -18.32 8.71
C TYR A 422 -8.70 -19.10 10.02
N GLY A 423 -8.59 -20.43 9.95
CA GLY A 423 -8.36 -21.30 11.11
C GLY A 423 -9.63 -21.83 11.77
N LYS A 424 -10.82 -21.44 11.29
CA LYS A 424 -12.12 -21.89 11.78
C LYS A 424 -13.00 -22.35 10.63
N ALA A 425 -13.59 -23.53 10.73
CA ALA A 425 -14.62 -23.97 9.79
C ALA A 425 -15.92 -23.22 10.03
N GLY A 426 -16.63 -22.89 8.95
CA GLY A 426 -17.87 -22.13 9.03
C GLY A 426 -18.80 -22.37 7.85
N THR A 427 -19.89 -21.62 7.84
CA THR A 427 -20.85 -21.60 6.73
C THR A 427 -21.19 -20.15 6.43
N ASP A 428 -20.88 -19.71 5.22
CA ASP A 428 -21.27 -18.40 4.73
C ASP A 428 -22.74 -18.39 4.30
N LYS A 429 -23.44 -17.29 4.62
CA LYS A 429 -24.85 -17.03 4.27
C LYS A 429 -24.98 -15.59 3.79
N SER A 430 -24.30 -15.29 2.73
CA SER A 430 -24.31 -13.95 2.14
C SER A 430 -25.64 -13.61 1.52
N ARG A 431 -25.98 -12.31 1.54
CA ARG A 431 -27.18 -11.75 0.89
C ARG A 431 -26.77 -10.69 -0.11
N PHE A 432 -27.55 -10.56 -1.16
CA PHE A 432 -27.37 -9.60 -2.23
C PHE A 432 -28.53 -8.63 -2.28
N GLY A 433 -28.29 -7.36 -1.99
CA GLY A 433 -29.23 -6.26 -2.06
C GLY A 433 -29.15 -5.55 -3.41
N ILE A 434 -30.28 -5.24 -4.00
CA ILE A 434 -30.38 -4.52 -5.28
C ILE A 434 -31.30 -3.31 -5.09
N TYR A 435 -30.85 -2.15 -5.58
CA TYR A 435 -31.57 -0.89 -5.51
C TYR A 435 -31.96 -0.44 -6.90
N PHE A 436 -33.24 -0.05 -7.08
CA PHE A 436 -33.79 0.29 -8.37
C PHE A 436 -33.89 1.80 -8.56
N HIS A 437 -33.89 2.20 -9.83
CA HIS A 437 -34.37 3.51 -10.23
C HIS A 437 -35.90 3.50 -10.34
N ASP A 438 -36.55 4.58 -9.93
CA ASP A 438 -37.98 4.78 -10.14
C ASP A 438 -38.30 4.99 -11.63
N GLU A 439 -37.36 5.60 -12.36
CA GLU A 439 -37.47 5.90 -13.79
C GLU A 439 -36.23 5.43 -14.54
N LYS A 440 -36.34 5.29 -15.85
CA LYS A 440 -35.22 4.92 -16.72
C LYS A 440 -34.10 5.99 -16.63
N PRO A 441 -32.86 5.62 -16.29
CA PRO A 441 -31.75 6.55 -16.25
C PRO A 441 -31.36 7.08 -17.63
N GLU A 442 -30.66 8.21 -17.66
CA GLU A 442 -30.22 8.87 -18.89
C GLU A 442 -29.20 8.02 -19.65
N TYR A 443 -28.27 7.42 -18.91
CA TYR A 443 -27.17 6.64 -19.46
C TYR A 443 -27.20 5.20 -18.96
N ARG A 444 -26.73 4.30 -19.82
CA ARG A 444 -26.52 2.90 -19.46
C ARG A 444 -25.09 2.71 -18.95
N LEU A 445 -24.97 2.25 -17.70
CA LEU A 445 -23.70 1.77 -17.16
C LEU A 445 -23.38 0.37 -17.72
N ALA A 446 -22.14 0.16 -18.13
CA ALA A 446 -21.64 -1.14 -18.57
C ALA A 446 -20.17 -1.31 -18.15
N GLY A 447 -19.85 -2.49 -17.68
CA GLY A 447 -18.46 -2.90 -17.44
C GLY A 447 -17.87 -3.62 -18.65
N THR A 448 -16.55 -3.50 -18.82
CA THR A 448 -15.79 -4.34 -19.74
C THR A 448 -14.58 -4.91 -19.04
N VAL A 449 -14.09 -6.05 -19.51
CA VAL A 449 -12.94 -6.73 -18.92
C VAL A 449 -11.81 -6.80 -19.94
N LEU A 450 -10.67 -6.24 -19.61
CA LEU A 450 -9.42 -6.42 -20.34
C LEU A 450 -8.74 -7.69 -19.83
N MET A 451 -8.68 -8.73 -20.65
CA MET A 451 -8.15 -10.04 -20.22
C MET A 451 -7.17 -10.60 -21.26
N ASN A 452 -6.00 -10.98 -20.81
CA ASN A 452 -5.06 -11.80 -21.58
C ASN A 452 -5.26 -13.28 -21.21
N THR A 453 -5.91 -14.05 -22.09
CA THR A 453 -6.12 -15.50 -21.90
C THR A 453 -4.93 -16.36 -22.36
N LYS A 454 -3.86 -15.73 -22.86
CA LYS A 454 -2.67 -16.39 -23.39
C LYS A 454 -1.43 -16.17 -22.51
N ILE A 455 -1.65 -15.74 -21.26
CA ILE A 455 -0.56 -15.52 -20.28
C ILE A 455 0.39 -16.71 -20.23
N LYS A 456 1.69 -16.41 -20.26
CA LYS A 456 2.74 -17.41 -20.25
C LYS A 456 3.92 -16.92 -19.43
N ILE A 457 3.84 -17.10 -18.12
CA ILE A 457 4.89 -16.68 -17.19
C ILE A 457 6.02 -17.71 -17.19
N PRO A 458 7.26 -17.35 -17.57
CA PRO A 458 8.41 -18.26 -17.52
C PRO A 458 8.73 -18.68 -16.08
N ALA A 459 9.20 -19.89 -15.92
CA ALA A 459 9.63 -20.36 -14.60
C ALA A 459 10.82 -19.53 -14.08
N ASN A 460 10.85 -19.29 -12.78
CA ASN A 460 11.93 -18.57 -12.08
C ASN A 460 12.17 -17.13 -12.59
N THR A 461 11.17 -16.48 -13.14
CA THR A 461 11.24 -15.08 -13.57
C THR A 461 10.74 -14.18 -12.43
N LYS A 462 11.56 -13.23 -11.98
CA LYS A 462 11.24 -12.31 -10.88
C LYS A 462 10.18 -11.26 -11.28
N ALA A 463 10.28 -10.75 -12.51
CA ALA A 463 9.33 -9.79 -13.07
C ALA A 463 8.97 -10.23 -14.49
N HIS A 464 7.69 -10.37 -14.77
CA HIS A 464 7.16 -10.71 -16.09
C HIS A 464 5.92 -9.86 -16.34
N THR A 465 5.97 -9.05 -17.38
CA THR A 465 4.88 -8.16 -17.75
C THR A 465 4.04 -8.80 -18.84
N GLU A 466 2.74 -8.80 -18.66
CA GLU A 466 1.74 -9.19 -19.63
C GLU A 466 0.75 -8.04 -19.82
N SER A 467 0.19 -7.94 -21.02
CA SER A 467 -0.76 -6.88 -21.33
C SER A 467 -2.00 -7.40 -22.03
N ALA A 468 -3.09 -6.66 -21.90
CA ALA A 468 -4.31 -6.80 -22.66
C ALA A 468 -4.78 -5.44 -23.14
N SER A 469 -5.34 -5.36 -24.32
CA SER A 469 -5.88 -4.10 -24.86
C SER A 469 -7.22 -4.30 -25.52
N GLN A 470 -8.03 -3.26 -25.53
CA GLN A 470 -9.31 -3.22 -26.21
C GLN A 470 -9.52 -1.86 -26.85
N VAL A 471 -9.96 -1.86 -28.10
CA VAL A 471 -10.34 -0.63 -28.80
C VAL A 471 -11.80 -0.32 -28.49
N LEU A 472 -12.06 0.85 -27.91
CA LEU A 472 -13.41 1.39 -27.75
C LEU A 472 -13.90 1.91 -29.09
N LYS A 473 -15.07 1.40 -29.54
CA LYS A 473 -15.62 1.70 -30.88
C LYS A 473 -16.43 3.00 -30.92
N ARG A 474 -16.60 3.67 -29.80
CA ARG A 474 -17.34 4.91 -29.61
C ARG A 474 -16.82 5.62 -28.37
N ASP A 475 -17.12 6.89 -28.28
CA ASP A 475 -16.83 7.68 -27.08
C ASP A 475 -17.61 7.11 -25.90
N VAL A 476 -16.94 7.04 -24.75
CA VAL A 476 -17.50 6.56 -23.48
C VAL A 476 -17.04 7.48 -22.38
N LEU A 477 -17.81 7.52 -21.29
CA LEU A 477 -17.37 8.09 -20.03
C LEU A 477 -16.83 6.95 -19.15
N LEU A 478 -15.55 7.01 -18.82
CA LEU A 478 -14.90 6.09 -17.90
C LEU A 478 -15.08 6.62 -16.47
N TYR A 479 -15.65 5.81 -15.59
CA TYR A 479 -15.91 6.17 -14.20
C TYR A 479 -14.99 5.48 -13.20
N SER A 480 -14.60 4.24 -13.48
CA SER A 480 -13.80 3.46 -12.54
C SER A 480 -12.90 2.46 -13.25
N LEU A 481 -11.83 2.10 -12.55
CA LEU A 481 -10.86 1.09 -12.95
C LEU A 481 -10.67 0.09 -11.81
N LEU A 482 -10.68 -1.21 -12.13
CA LEU A 482 -10.45 -2.26 -11.16
C LEU A 482 -9.31 -3.17 -11.64
N PRO A 483 -8.09 -2.98 -11.11
CA PRO A 483 -7.02 -3.92 -11.36
C PRO A 483 -7.31 -5.23 -10.65
N HIS A 484 -7.23 -6.34 -11.41
CA HIS A 484 -7.43 -7.67 -10.88
C HIS A 484 -6.28 -8.58 -11.29
N SER A 485 -5.57 -9.08 -10.31
CA SER A 485 -4.54 -10.11 -10.47
C SER A 485 -4.71 -11.16 -9.39
N HIS A 486 -4.23 -12.37 -9.66
CA HIS A 486 -4.18 -13.41 -8.66
C HIS A 486 -2.96 -13.23 -7.75
N PHE A 487 -2.78 -14.16 -6.79
CA PHE A 487 -1.78 -14.10 -5.71
C PHE A 487 -0.37 -13.68 -6.13
N ARG A 488 0.06 -13.93 -7.38
CA ARG A 488 1.38 -13.57 -7.88
C ARG A 488 1.44 -12.23 -8.61
N GLY A 489 0.32 -11.51 -8.74
CA GLY A 489 0.32 -10.15 -9.27
C GLY A 489 1.08 -9.20 -8.38
N THR A 490 1.94 -8.37 -8.94
CA THR A 490 2.77 -7.43 -8.19
C THR A 490 2.47 -5.97 -8.49
N ALA A 491 2.08 -5.65 -9.71
CA ALA A 491 1.75 -4.29 -10.15
C ALA A 491 0.74 -4.32 -11.29
N SER A 492 0.08 -3.20 -11.55
CA SER A 492 -0.89 -3.05 -12.64
C SER A 492 -1.00 -1.59 -13.06
N ASP A 493 -0.95 -1.34 -14.37
CA ASP A 493 -1.16 -0.03 -14.95
C ASP A 493 -2.31 -0.07 -15.96
N PHE A 494 -3.13 0.98 -15.98
CA PHE A 494 -4.12 1.24 -17.01
C PHE A 494 -3.68 2.44 -17.83
N ILE A 495 -3.52 2.23 -19.14
CA ILE A 495 -3.03 3.25 -20.07
C ILE A 495 -4.10 3.49 -21.13
N ALA A 496 -4.51 4.75 -21.28
CA ALA A 496 -5.29 5.20 -22.41
C ALA A 496 -4.37 5.53 -23.59
N ILE A 497 -4.72 5.03 -24.78
CA ILE A 497 -4.07 5.42 -26.04
C ILE A 497 -5.11 6.14 -26.87
N TYR A 498 -4.93 7.44 -27.04
CA TYR A 498 -5.86 8.30 -27.74
C TYR A 498 -5.72 8.19 -29.27
N PRO A 499 -6.76 8.60 -30.05
CA PRO A 499 -6.69 8.53 -31.51
C PRO A 499 -5.53 9.32 -32.16
N ASN A 500 -4.99 10.32 -31.47
CA ASN A 500 -3.81 11.09 -31.90
C ASN A 500 -2.48 10.38 -31.63
N GLY A 501 -2.51 9.22 -30.95
CA GLY A 501 -1.33 8.45 -30.54
C GLY A 501 -0.73 8.90 -29.19
N GLU A 502 -1.34 9.84 -28.50
CA GLU A 502 -0.94 10.23 -27.14
C GLU A 502 -1.32 9.10 -26.16
N GLU A 503 -0.41 8.84 -25.21
CA GLU A 503 -0.61 7.87 -24.15
C GLU A 503 -0.74 8.59 -22.80
N GLU A 504 -1.66 8.11 -21.96
CA GLU A 504 -1.86 8.60 -20.61
C GLU A 504 -2.00 7.43 -19.64
N VAL A 505 -1.23 7.45 -18.56
CA VAL A 505 -1.42 6.51 -17.45
C VAL A 505 -2.61 6.99 -16.62
N LEU A 506 -3.73 6.26 -16.72
CA LEU A 506 -4.96 6.57 -15.99
C LEU A 506 -4.88 6.13 -14.52
N LEU A 507 -4.29 4.97 -14.28
CA LEU A 507 -4.09 4.40 -12.96
C LEU A 507 -2.78 3.62 -12.96
N SER A 508 -1.95 3.83 -11.96
CA SER A 508 -0.82 2.96 -11.64
C SER A 508 -0.99 2.40 -10.23
N VAL A 509 -0.84 1.09 -10.09
CA VAL A 509 -0.82 0.35 -8.82
C VAL A 509 0.51 -0.38 -8.71
N PRO A 510 1.59 0.30 -8.26
CA PRO A 510 2.94 -0.25 -8.24
C PRO A 510 3.15 -1.40 -7.25
N LYS A 511 2.21 -1.55 -6.32
CA LYS A 511 2.20 -2.65 -5.36
C LYS A 511 0.78 -3.20 -5.21
N TYR A 512 0.43 -4.11 -6.10
CA TYR A 512 -0.85 -4.82 -6.00
C TYR A 512 -0.83 -5.76 -4.79
N ASP A 513 -1.90 -5.72 -3.99
CA ASP A 513 -2.14 -6.65 -2.90
C ASP A 513 -3.39 -7.48 -3.21
N PHE A 514 -3.20 -8.79 -3.34
CA PHE A 514 -4.27 -9.73 -3.63
C PHE A 514 -5.43 -9.66 -2.63
N ASN A 515 -5.17 -9.31 -1.37
CA ASN A 515 -6.20 -9.21 -0.34
C ASN A 515 -7.11 -7.98 -0.52
N TRP A 516 -6.66 -6.97 -1.30
CA TRP A 516 -7.36 -5.70 -1.49
C TRP A 516 -7.56 -5.41 -2.98
N GLN A 517 -8.63 -5.94 -3.53
CA GLN A 517 -8.99 -5.74 -4.95
C GLN A 517 -9.81 -4.47 -5.11
N THR A 518 -9.18 -3.33 -4.89
CA THR A 518 -9.82 -2.01 -4.86
C THR A 518 -10.33 -1.59 -6.23
N SER A 519 -11.59 -1.16 -6.30
CA SER A 519 -12.10 -0.35 -7.41
C SER A 519 -11.69 1.10 -7.18
N TYR A 520 -11.07 1.71 -8.18
CA TYR A 520 -10.64 3.11 -8.16
C TYR A 520 -11.65 3.93 -8.95
N GLU A 521 -12.39 4.79 -8.25
CA GLU A 521 -13.45 5.63 -8.81
C GLU A 521 -12.86 6.99 -9.15
N LEU A 522 -12.91 7.38 -10.42
CA LEU A 522 -12.41 8.68 -10.86
C LEU A 522 -13.22 9.81 -10.23
N GLU A 523 -12.54 10.82 -9.70
CA GLU A 523 -13.18 12.05 -9.16
C GLU A 523 -13.98 12.76 -10.25
N GLU A 524 -13.44 12.84 -11.45
CA GLU A 524 -14.09 13.33 -12.65
C GLU A 524 -14.09 12.24 -13.73
N PRO A 525 -15.27 11.90 -14.31
CA PRO A 525 -15.33 10.91 -15.38
C PRO A 525 -14.49 11.33 -16.59
N LYS A 526 -13.79 10.38 -17.19
CA LYS A 526 -12.92 10.62 -18.33
C LYS A 526 -13.55 10.18 -19.64
N VAL A 527 -13.49 11.07 -20.65
CA VAL A 527 -13.97 10.78 -22.01
C VAL A 527 -12.93 9.99 -22.79
#